data_51299ea5414b9af542ab9f036e6e41e4
#
_entry.id   51299ea5414b9af542ab9f036e6e41e4
#
_cell.length_a   1.000
_cell.length_b   1.000
_cell.length_c   1.000
_cell.angle_alpha   90.00
_cell.angle_beta   90.00
_cell.angle_gamma   90.00
#
_symmetry.space_group_name_H-M   'P 1'
#
loop_
_entity.id
_entity.type
_entity.pdbx_description
1 polymer ?
#
loop_
_entity_poly.entity_id
_entity_poly.type
_entity_poly.pdbx_seq_one_letter_code
_entity_poly.pdbx_strand_id
1 'polypeptide(L)'
;RDVEYRIRVTIPLTTGPAVYEYLGTVAAEPNPMDSLKAAVFSCNADHGFPDSEVVENVSVHKPDLSLFLGDQFYEGSGGFGIQTSSVEEATLDMLHKWYMFGWSYRDLFRHIPAAFIPDDHDVYHGNVWGEGGKSAPTDEGWGAIAQDQGGYKMPSEWVNALQMAQTSHLPDPIDPT
;
A
#
# COMPACT_ATOMS: atom_id res chain seq x y z
N ARG A 1 19.06 7.18 18.45
CA ARG A 1 19.87 7.87 17.43
C ARG A 1 19.51 7.29 16.07
N ASP A 2 19.14 8.14 15.14
CA ASP A 2 18.80 7.77 13.77
C ASP A 2 19.96 7.08 13.05
N VAL A 3 19.65 6.13 12.19
CA VAL A 3 20.64 5.37 11.42
C VAL A 3 20.37 5.60 9.94
N GLU A 4 21.36 6.10 9.23
CA GLU A 4 21.29 6.22 7.77
C GLU A 4 21.40 4.85 7.11
N TYR A 5 20.61 4.63 6.05
CA TYR A 5 20.71 3.45 5.22
C TYR A 5 20.86 3.81 3.74
N ARG A 6 21.41 2.87 2.98
CA ARG A 6 21.54 2.96 1.54
C ARG A 6 21.08 1.67 0.90
N ILE A 7 20.16 1.77 -0.03
CA ILE A 7 19.79 0.67 -0.94
C ILE A 7 20.44 0.96 -2.28
N ARG A 8 21.20 -0.02 -2.80
CA ARG A 8 21.82 0.06 -4.11
C ARG A 8 21.33 -1.07 -4.99
N VAL A 9 20.73 -0.72 -6.12
CA VAL A 9 20.26 -1.66 -7.13
C VAL A 9 21.14 -1.55 -8.35
N THR A 10 21.71 -2.69 -8.79
CA THR A 10 22.51 -2.78 -9.99
C THR A 10 21.81 -3.67 -11.01
N ILE A 11 21.44 -3.09 -12.15
CA ILE A 11 20.75 -3.80 -13.23
C ILE A 11 21.77 -4.05 -14.36
N PRO A 12 22.07 -5.31 -14.68
CA PRO A 12 22.93 -5.63 -15.80
C PRO A 12 22.24 -5.31 -17.13
N LEU A 13 22.82 -4.41 -17.92
CA LEU A 13 22.36 -4.08 -19.25
C LEU A 13 23.44 -4.42 -20.27
N THR A 14 23.08 -4.61 -21.53
CA THR A 14 24.02 -4.87 -22.64
C THR A 14 24.99 -3.72 -22.88
N THR A 15 24.62 -2.50 -22.49
CA THR A 15 25.43 -1.28 -22.58
C THR A 15 26.30 -1.02 -21.36
N GLY A 16 26.28 -1.90 -20.37
CA GLY A 16 26.90 -1.74 -19.07
C GLY A 16 25.88 -1.61 -17.93
N PRO A 17 26.27 -1.83 -16.66
CA PRO A 17 25.34 -1.84 -15.55
C PRO A 17 24.74 -0.47 -15.29
N ALA A 18 23.42 -0.39 -15.12
CA ALA A 18 22.75 0.75 -14.55
C ALA A 18 22.73 0.62 -13.02
N VAL A 19 23.12 1.68 -12.31
CA VAL A 19 23.16 1.70 -10.84
C VAL A 19 22.24 2.77 -10.33
N TYR A 20 21.37 2.37 -9.41
CA TYR A 20 20.44 3.26 -8.71
C TYR A 20 20.70 3.19 -7.21
N GLU A 21 20.64 4.34 -6.55
CA GLU A 21 20.79 4.41 -5.10
C GLU A 21 19.58 5.12 -4.48
N TYR A 22 19.14 4.57 -3.35
CA TYR A 22 18.10 5.15 -2.52
C TYR A 22 18.63 5.28 -1.11
N LEU A 23 18.61 6.49 -0.59
CA LEU A 23 19.12 6.84 0.73
C LEU A 23 17.96 7.20 1.64
N GLY A 24 18.05 6.79 2.88
CA GLY A 24 17.04 7.12 3.87
C GLY A 24 17.59 7.00 5.29
N THR A 25 16.69 7.13 6.24
CA THR A 25 16.99 7.11 7.67
C THR A 25 16.01 6.19 8.39
N VAL A 26 16.55 5.27 9.17
CA VAL A 26 15.75 4.55 10.17
C VAL A 26 15.70 5.45 11.40
N ALA A 27 14.52 5.97 11.70
CA ALA A 27 14.30 6.84 12.84
C ALA A 27 14.55 6.07 14.15
N ALA A 28 15.09 6.76 15.16
CA ALA A 28 15.19 6.20 16.49
C ALA A 28 13.79 6.00 17.09
N GLU A 29 13.63 4.97 17.90
CA GLU A 29 12.42 4.78 18.69
C GLU A 29 12.18 6.03 19.55
N PRO A 30 10.96 6.60 19.51
CA PRO A 30 10.65 7.78 20.31
C PRO A 30 10.70 7.43 21.80
N ASN A 31 11.10 8.40 22.62
CA ASN A 31 11.06 8.22 24.07
C ASN A 31 9.58 8.08 24.51
N PRO A 32 9.21 7.08 25.33
CA PRO A 32 7.84 6.88 25.79
C PRO A 32 7.21 8.09 26.51
N MET A 33 8.03 9.03 26.96
CA MET A 33 7.57 10.26 27.61
C MET A 33 7.32 11.41 26.62
N ASP A 34 7.71 11.26 25.36
CA ASP A 34 7.51 12.28 24.34
C ASP A 34 6.14 12.10 23.66
N SER A 35 5.63 13.18 23.11
CA SER A 35 4.42 13.11 22.27
C SER A 35 4.77 12.50 20.91
N LEU A 36 3.98 11.51 20.47
CA LEU A 36 4.06 10.94 19.14
C LEU A 36 3.20 11.75 18.16
N LYS A 37 3.78 12.12 17.03
CA LYS A 37 3.10 12.81 15.94
C LYS A 37 2.87 11.83 14.79
N ALA A 38 1.63 11.45 14.54
CA ALA A 38 1.27 10.56 13.44
C ALA A 38 0.64 11.34 12.28
N ALA A 39 1.05 11.06 11.05
CA ALA A 39 0.33 11.40 9.84
C ALA A 39 -0.56 10.23 9.46
N VAL A 40 -1.84 10.49 9.22
CA VAL A 40 -2.83 9.46 8.89
C VAL A 40 -3.40 9.73 7.52
N PHE A 41 -3.38 8.71 6.67
CA PHE A 41 -3.87 8.75 5.30
C PHE A 41 -4.93 7.67 5.09
N SER A 42 -5.89 7.97 4.24
CA SER A 42 -6.92 7.04 3.77
C SER A 42 -7.45 7.54 2.44
N CYS A 43 -7.97 6.65 1.60
CA CYS A 43 -8.63 7.01 0.35
C CYS A 43 -7.73 7.82 -0.59
N ASN A 44 -6.54 7.32 -0.86
CA ASN A 44 -5.55 7.96 -1.73
C ASN A 44 -5.91 7.75 -3.20
N ALA A 45 -6.58 8.72 -3.79
CA ALA A 45 -6.96 8.64 -5.20
C ALA A 45 -5.74 8.69 -6.12
N ASP A 46 -5.41 7.57 -6.73
CA ASP A 46 -4.21 7.37 -7.56
C ASP A 46 -4.18 8.19 -8.86
N HIS A 47 -5.30 8.77 -9.29
CA HIS A 47 -5.31 9.72 -10.40
C HIS A 47 -4.65 11.08 -10.06
N GLY A 48 -4.36 11.33 -8.78
CA GLY A 48 -3.56 12.46 -8.30
C GLY A 48 -2.05 12.17 -8.26
N PHE A 49 -1.62 10.93 -8.48
CA PHE A 49 -0.22 10.56 -8.37
C PHE A 49 0.69 11.25 -9.43
N PRO A 50 1.89 11.69 -9.03
CA PRO A 50 2.44 11.68 -7.68
C PRO A 50 1.87 12.81 -6.84
N ASP A 51 1.41 12.52 -5.64
CA ASP A 51 0.84 13.49 -4.69
C ASP A 51 1.93 14.33 -4.02
N SER A 52 2.78 14.97 -4.80
CA SER A 52 3.96 15.68 -4.31
C SER A 52 3.59 16.82 -3.36
N GLU A 53 2.50 17.53 -3.63
CA GLU A 53 2.03 18.61 -2.77
C GLU A 53 1.59 18.08 -1.39
N VAL A 54 0.92 16.94 -1.34
CA VAL A 54 0.54 16.28 -0.08
C VAL A 54 1.79 15.85 0.68
N VAL A 55 2.74 15.21 0.02
CA VAL A 55 4.00 14.75 0.63
C VAL A 55 4.80 15.91 1.19
N GLU A 56 4.92 17.02 0.43
CA GLU A 56 5.62 18.23 0.88
C GLU A 56 4.95 18.84 2.11
N ASN A 57 3.63 19.01 2.08
CA ASN A 57 2.87 19.59 3.19
C ASN A 57 2.94 18.73 4.46
N VAL A 58 2.86 17.42 4.34
CA VAL A 58 3.00 16.51 5.49
C VAL A 58 4.41 16.54 6.05
N SER A 59 5.42 16.58 5.19
CA SER A 59 6.82 16.59 5.60
C SER A 59 7.19 17.81 6.45
N VAL A 60 6.55 18.97 6.22
CA VAL A 60 6.74 20.18 7.04
C VAL A 60 6.37 19.94 8.51
N HIS A 61 5.40 19.08 8.78
CA HIS A 61 4.97 18.75 10.14
C HIS A 61 5.90 17.77 10.86
N LYS A 62 6.84 17.13 10.14
CA LYS A 62 7.80 16.16 10.67
C LYS A 62 7.11 15.09 11.53
N PRO A 63 6.25 14.27 10.96
CA PRO A 63 5.62 13.19 11.70
C PRO A 63 6.65 12.12 12.08
N ASP A 64 6.40 11.46 13.21
CA ASP A 64 7.23 10.36 13.70
C ASP A 64 6.79 9.01 13.09
N LEU A 65 5.53 8.94 12.59
CA LEU A 65 4.91 7.75 12.03
C LEU A 65 3.90 8.15 10.95
N SER A 66 3.80 7.34 9.90
CA SER A 66 2.75 7.43 8.88
C SER A 66 1.85 6.19 8.94
N LEU A 67 0.54 6.39 9.00
CA LEU A 67 -0.46 5.32 8.98
C LEU A 67 -1.31 5.45 7.71
N PHE A 68 -1.33 4.41 6.91
CA PHE A 68 -2.16 4.30 5.72
C PHE A 68 -3.28 3.30 5.98
N LEU A 69 -4.49 3.82 6.14
CA LEU A 69 -5.65 3.10 6.62
C LEU A 69 -6.58 2.63 5.48
N GLY A 70 -5.98 2.14 4.42
CA GLY A 70 -6.69 1.58 3.28
C GLY A 70 -6.91 2.56 2.13
N ASP A 71 -7.36 2.00 1.02
CA ASP A 71 -7.50 2.67 -0.26
C ASP A 71 -6.19 3.35 -0.68
N GLN A 72 -5.12 2.58 -0.66
CA GLN A 72 -3.83 3.04 -1.17
C GLN A 72 -3.88 3.31 -2.66
N PHE A 73 -4.76 2.63 -3.36
CA PHE A 73 -5.12 2.82 -4.76
C PHE A 73 -6.55 2.33 -5.02
N TYR A 74 -7.08 2.65 -6.19
CA TYR A 74 -8.42 2.28 -6.61
C TYR A 74 -8.37 1.38 -7.84
N GLU A 75 -9.24 0.36 -7.90
CA GLU A 75 -9.30 -0.58 -9.03
C GLU A 75 -9.62 0.11 -10.35
N GLY A 76 -10.44 1.15 -10.31
CA GLY A 76 -10.96 1.85 -11.49
C GLY A 76 -10.10 3.00 -12.00
N SER A 77 -9.08 3.41 -11.26
CA SER A 77 -8.23 4.55 -11.64
C SER A 77 -6.77 4.14 -11.71
N GLY A 78 -6.00 4.87 -12.53
CA GLY A 78 -4.60 4.54 -12.79
C GLY A 78 -4.40 3.20 -13.49
N GLY A 79 -3.16 2.74 -13.61
CA GLY A 79 -2.81 1.44 -14.16
C GLY A 79 -3.43 1.17 -15.53
N PHE A 80 -4.01 0.00 -15.64
CA PHE A 80 -4.67 -0.48 -16.87
C PHE A 80 -6.21 -0.50 -16.75
N GLY A 81 -6.77 0.25 -15.81
CA GLY A 81 -8.17 0.19 -15.44
C GLY A 81 -8.49 -1.06 -14.59
N ILE A 82 -9.76 -1.45 -14.53
CA ILE A 82 -10.18 -2.61 -13.75
C ILE A 82 -9.75 -3.91 -14.43
N GLN A 83 -8.82 -4.64 -13.84
CA GLN A 83 -8.35 -5.94 -14.31
C GLN A 83 -8.77 -7.04 -13.33
N THR A 84 -9.86 -7.72 -13.66
CA THR A 84 -10.42 -8.80 -12.82
C THR A 84 -10.62 -10.11 -13.58
N SER A 85 -10.26 -10.15 -14.86
CA SER A 85 -10.55 -11.27 -15.76
C SER A 85 -9.65 -12.49 -15.55
N SER A 86 -8.41 -12.27 -15.08
CA SER A 86 -7.52 -13.34 -14.66
C SER A 86 -6.73 -12.91 -13.43
N VAL A 87 -6.33 -13.87 -12.61
CA VAL A 87 -5.49 -13.62 -11.42
C VAL A 87 -4.16 -12.99 -11.80
N GLU A 88 -3.58 -13.43 -12.91
CA GLU A 88 -2.29 -12.95 -13.40
C GLU A 88 -2.36 -11.47 -13.81
N GLU A 89 -3.33 -11.09 -14.63
CA GLU A 89 -3.52 -9.70 -15.07
C GLU A 89 -3.87 -8.78 -13.90
N ALA A 90 -4.78 -9.22 -13.03
CA ALA A 90 -5.15 -8.49 -11.82
C ALA A 90 -3.95 -8.31 -10.88
N THR A 91 -3.07 -9.31 -10.76
CA THR A 91 -1.86 -9.22 -9.94
C THR A 91 -0.87 -8.22 -10.52
N LEU A 92 -0.66 -8.23 -11.83
CA LEU A 92 0.24 -7.27 -12.50
C LEU A 92 -0.28 -5.84 -12.36
N ASP A 93 -1.58 -5.64 -12.51
CA ASP A 93 -2.22 -4.33 -12.33
C ASP A 93 -2.09 -3.84 -10.87
N MET A 94 -2.38 -4.71 -9.91
CA MET A 94 -2.22 -4.43 -8.48
C MET A 94 -0.78 -4.05 -8.13
N LEU A 95 0.20 -4.83 -8.60
CA LEU A 95 1.62 -4.55 -8.37
C LEU A 95 2.06 -3.24 -9.02
N HIS A 96 1.53 -2.90 -10.19
CA HIS A 96 1.79 -1.62 -10.84
C HIS A 96 1.24 -0.46 -10.00
N LYS A 97 -0.01 -0.56 -9.52
CA LYS A 97 -0.63 0.46 -8.68
C LYS A 97 0.09 0.61 -7.33
N TRP A 98 0.46 -0.51 -6.72
CA TRP A 98 1.27 -0.52 -5.49
C TRP A 98 2.63 0.14 -5.68
N TYR A 99 3.29 -0.12 -6.81
CA TYR A 99 4.53 0.56 -7.19
C TYR A 99 4.32 2.07 -7.34
N MET A 100 3.27 2.49 -8.04
CA MET A 100 2.96 3.91 -8.25
C MET A 100 2.66 4.63 -6.93
N PHE A 101 1.94 3.98 -6.02
CA PHE A 101 1.72 4.47 -4.67
C PHE A 101 3.06 4.64 -3.92
N GLY A 102 3.88 3.62 -3.87
CA GLY A 102 5.21 3.67 -3.25
C GLY A 102 6.12 4.75 -3.85
N TRP A 103 6.06 4.90 -5.16
CA TRP A 103 6.79 5.97 -5.86
C TRP A 103 6.30 7.36 -5.48
N SER A 104 4.99 7.55 -5.35
CA SER A 104 4.39 8.84 -4.99
C SER A 104 4.79 9.30 -3.59
N TYR A 105 4.81 8.39 -2.62
CA TYR A 105 5.14 8.68 -1.22
C TYR A 105 6.61 8.38 -0.85
N ARG A 106 7.48 8.06 -1.82
CA ARG A 106 8.88 7.63 -1.59
C ARG A 106 9.69 8.58 -0.72
N ASP A 107 9.45 9.88 -0.82
CA ASP A 107 10.20 10.88 -0.07
C ASP A 107 9.78 10.93 1.40
N LEU A 108 8.55 10.53 1.70
CA LEU A 108 8.08 10.32 3.06
C LEU A 108 8.66 9.00 3.62
N PHE A 109 8.50 7.90 2.89
CA PHE A 109 8.91 6.55 3.33
C PHE A 109 10.41 6.40 3.60
N ARG A 110 11.25 7.21 2.95
CA ARG A 110 12.71 7.12 3.17
C ARG A 110 13.16 7.55 4.55
N HIS A 111 12.33 8.28 5.30
CA HIS A 111 12.71 8.87 6.58
C HIS A 111 11.73 8.58 7.71
N ILE A 112 10.51 8.20 7.40
CA ILE A 112 9.41 8.06 8.35
C ILE A 112 8.89 6.62 8.25
N PRO A 113 8.85 5.88 9.37
CA PRO A 113 8.25 4.56 9.38
C PRO A 113 6.78 4.65 8.98
N ALA A 114 6.31 3.68 8.21
CA ALA A 114 4.95 3.62 7.74
C ALA A 114 4.32 2.26 8.06
N ALA A 115 3.05 2.26 8.41
CA ALA A 115 2.25 1.05 8.54
C ALA A 115 1.04 1.15 7.61
N PHE A 116 0.68 0.02 7.02
CA PHE A 116 -0.36 -0.10 6.02
C PHE A 116 -1.37 -1.17 6.44
N ILE A 117 -2.64 -0.89 6.18
CA ILE A 117 -3.71 -1.88 6.19
C ILE A 117 -4.55 -1.68 4.93
N PRO A 118 -4.98 -2.75 4.24
CA PRO A 118 -5.86 -2.62 3.08
C PRO A 118 -7.29 -2.29 3.50
N ASP A 119 -8.06 -1.67 2.58
CA ASP A 119 -9.50 -1.53 2.65
C ASP A 119 -10.14 -2.06 1.35
N ASP A 120 -11.40 -1.77 1.10
CA ASP A 120 -12.21 -2.41 0.06
C ASP A 120 -11.70 -2.14 -1.36
N HIS A 121 -11.25 -0.97 -1.68
CA HIS A 121 -10.69 -0.67 -3.00
C HIS A 121 -9.35 -1.36 -3.25
N ASP A 122 -8.53 -1.55 -2.23
CA ASP A 122 -7.28 -2.31 -2.38
C ASP A 122 -7.55 -3.76 -2.80
N VAL A 123 -8.64 -4.38 -2.33
CA VAL A 123 -9.04 -5.73 -2.70
C VAL A 123 -9.98 -5.78 -3.92
N TYR A 124 -9.99 -4.72 -4.72
CA TYR A 124 -10.79 -4.57 -5.92
C TYR A 124 -12.28 -4.71 -5.67
N HIS A 125 -12.77 -3.82 -4.81
CA HIS A 125 -14.17 -3.54 -4.59
C HIS A 125 -14.97 -4.72 -4.03
N GLY A 126 -14.45 -5.36 -3.04
CA GLY A 126 -15.21 -6.17 -2.10
C GLY A 126 -15.33 -5.39 -0.80
N ASN A 127 -16.05 -5.88 0.16
CA ASN A 127 -15.98 -5.35 1.49
C ASN A 127 -15.11 -6.25 2.37
N VAL A 128 -14.20 -5.65 3.11
CA VAL A 128 -13.29 -6.37 4.01
C VAL A 128 -13.96 -6.81 5.31
N TRP A 129 -15.22 -6.46 5.51
CA TRP A 129 -16.00 -6.88 6.67
C TRP A 129 -16.76 -8.20 6.42
N GLY A 130 -17.21 -8.83 7.46
CA GLY A 130 -17.96 -10.08 7.44
C GLY A 130 -17.09 -11.26 7.85
N GLU A 131 -17.51 -12.46 7.43
CA GLU A 131 -16.72 -13.67 7.66
C GLU A 131 -15.45 -13.64 6.82
N GLY A 132 -14.30 -13.73 7.48
CA GLY A 132 -13.00 -13.74 6.80
C GLY A 132 -12.91 -14.85 5.75
N GLY A 133 -12.41 -14.51 4.58
CA GLY A 133 -12.26 -15.44 3.46
C GLY A 133 -13.55 -15.78 2.70
N LYS A 134 -14.68 -15.18 3.04
CA LYS A 134 -15.93 -15.37 2.30
C LYS A 134 -15.86 -14.67 0.94
N SER A 135 -16.29 -15.36 -0.11
CA SER A 135 -16.50 -14.74 -1.42
C SER A 135 -17.75 -13.87 -1.41
N ALA A 136 -17.67 -12.70 -2.05
CA ALA A 136 -18.82 -11.85 -2.28
C ALA A 136 -19.75 -12.48 -3.33
N PRO A 137 -21.06 -12.18 -3.30
CA PRO A 137 -21.96 -12.56 -4.38
C PRO A 137 -21.48 -12.02 -5.73
N THR A 138 -21.48 -12.85 -6.75
CA THR A 138 -21.01 -12.49 -8.11
C THR A 138 -22.12 -12.09 -9.04
N ASP A 139 -23.35 -12.47 -8.73
CA ASP A 139 -24.56 -12.22 -9.53
C ASP A 139 -25.14 -10.80 -9.35
N GLU A 140 -24.70 -10.08 -8.32
CA GLU A 140 -25.16 -8.72 -8.01
C GLU A 140 -24.24 -7.62 -8.57
N GLY A 141 -23.22 -8.01 -9.34
CA GLY A 141 -22.28 -7.08 -9.96
C GLY A 141 -21.34 -6.41 -8.98
N TRP A 142 -20.97 -5.16 -9.28
CA TRP A 142 -19.98 -4.38 -8.54
C TRP A 142 -20.58 -3.18 -7.79
N GLY A 143 -21.90 -3.10 -7.71
CA GLY A 143 -22.60 -1.99 -7.08
C GLY A 143 -22.70 -2.11 -5.55
N ALA A 144 -23.32 -1.10 -4.94
CA ALA A 144 -23.48 -0.99 -3.49
C ALA A 144 -24.14 -2.21 -2.85
N ILE A 145 -25.14 -2.83 -3.50
CA ILE A 145 -25.82 -4.02 -2.96
C ILE A 145 -24.85 -5.19 -2.78
N ALA A 146 -23.95 -5.40 -3.74
CA ALA A 146 -22.96 -6.45 -3.64
C ALA A 146 -21.91 -6.15 -2.55
N GLN A 147 -21.59 -4.87 -2.33
CA GLN A 147 -20.73 -4.44 -1.25
C GLN A 147 -21.36 -4.66 0.13
N ASP A 148 -22.63 -4.33 0.28
CA ASP A 148 -23.34 -4.44 1.56
C ASP A 148 -23.40 -5.87 2.11
N GLN A 149 -23.23 -6.88 1.26
CA GLN A 149 -23.21 -8.28 1.66
C GLN A 149 -21.85 -8.78 2.16
N GLY A 150 -20.82 -7.95 2.04
CA GLY A 150 -19.45 -8.29 2.45
C GLY A 150 -18.79 -9.36 1.58
N GLY A 151 -17.56 -9.72 1.93
CA GLY A 151 -16.77 -10.72 1.23
C GLY A 151 -15.92 -10.14 0.10
N TYR A 152 -15.13 -10.99 -0.54
CA TYR A 152 -14.17 -10.59 -1.56
C TYR A 152 -14.66 -10.90 -2.97
N LYS A 153 -14.50 -9.97 -3.89
CA LYS A 153 -14.78 -10.17 -5.32
C LYS A 153 -13.67 -10.95 -6.01
N MET A 154 -12.43 -10.71 -5.62
CA MET A 154 -11.27 -11.41 -6.16
C MET A 154 -11.05 -12.76 -5.47
N PRO A 155 -10.43 -13.73 -6.15
CA PRO A 155 -10.08 -15.01 -5.55
C PRO A 155 -9.17 -14.88 -4.33
N SER A 156 -9.29 -15.81 -3.37
CA SER A 156 -8.54 -15.77 -2.11
C SER A 156 -7.03 -15.71 -2.29
N GLU A 157 -6.50 -16.39 -3.31
CA GLU A 157 -5.06 -16.35 -3.64
C GLU A 157 -4.59 -14.95 -4.01
N TRP A 158 -5.41 -14.20 -4.75
CA TRP A 158 -5.11 -12.81 -5.13
C TRP A 158 -5.21 -11.88 -3.92
N VAL A 159 -6.27 -12.02 -3.11
CA VAL A 159 -6.46 -11.23 -1.88
C VAL A 159 -5.31 -11.45 -0.90
N ASN A 160 -4.86 -12.70 -0.74
CA ASN A 160 -3.71 -13.02 0.09
C ASN A 160 -2.41 -12.38 -0.44
N ALA A 161 -2.21 -12.39 -1.76
CA ALA A 161 -1.04 -11.76 -2.37
C ALA A 161 -1.04 -10.25 -2.15
N LEU A 162 -2.19 -9.60 -2.25
CA LEU A 162 -2.33 -8.17 -1.95
C LEU A 162 -2.05 -7.89 -0.47
N GLN A 163 -2.66 -8.64 0.43
CA GLN A 163 -2.43 -8.47 1.87
C GLN A 163 -0.95 -8.66 2.20
N MET A 164 -0.30 -9.69 1.65
CA MET A 164 1.14 -9.87 1.83
C MET A 164 1.94 -8.66 1.31
N ALA A 165 1.59 -8.11 0.16
CA ALA A 165 2.30 -6.95 -0.40
C ALA A 165 2.18 -5.72 0.50
N GLN A 166 1.02 -5.49 1.09
CA GLN A 166 0.77 -4.30 1.91
C GLN A 166 1.13 -4.46 3.38
N THR A 167 1.03 -5.68 3.95
CA THR A 167 1.16 -5.89 5.41
C THR A 167 2.38 -6.71 5.83
N SER A 168 3.24 -7.16 4.90
CA SER A 168 4.41 -8.01 5.23
C SER A 168 5.44 -7.34 6.17
N HIS A 169 5.36 -6.05 6.37
CA HIS A 169 6.18 -5.30 7.33
C HIS A 169 5.64 -5.37 8.78
N LEU A 170 4.41 -5.83 8.95
CA LEU A 170 3.81 -6.03 10.26
C LEU A 170 4.16 -7.42 10.82
N PRO A 171 4.15 -7.59 12.16
CA PRO A 171 4.32 -8.90 12.76
C PRO A 171 3.26 -9.89 12.29
N ASP A 172 3.62 -11.16 12.13
CA ASP A 172 2.65 -12.21 11.83
C ASP A 172 1.69 -12.35 13.04
N PRO A 173 0.37 -12.18 12.85
CA PRO A 173 -0.59 -12.28 13.93
C PRO A 173 -0.70 -13.70 14.54
N ILE A 174 -0.13 -14.71 13.87
CA ILE A 174 -0.12 -16.09 14.33
C ILE A 174 1.12 -16.40 15.19
N ASP A 175 2.11 -15.53 15.18
CA ASP A 175 3.31 -15.69 16.02
C ASP A 175 3.12 -14.94 17.35
N PRO A 176 2.68 -15.63 18.42
CA PRO A 176 2.52 -15.04 19.74
C PRO A 176 3.89 -14.91 20.40
N THR A 177 4.65 -13.88 20.08
CA THR A 177 5.89 -13.54 20.81
C THR A 177 5.59 -12.81 22.10
#